data_95b7dddecb225c2cccdb2b3e4611ed5d
#
_entry.id   95b7dddecb225c2cccdb2b3e4611ed5d
#
_cell.length_a   1.000
_cell.length_b   1.000
_cell.length_c   1.000
_cell.angle_alpha   90.00
_cell.angle_beta   90.00
_cell.angle_gamma   90.00
#
_symmetry.space_group_name_H-M   'P 1'
#
loop_
_entity.id
_entity.type
_entity.pdbx_description
1 polymer ?
#
loop_
_entity_poly.entity_id
_entity_poly.type
_entity_poly.pdbx_seq_one_letter_code
_entity_poly.pdbx_strand_id
1 'polypeptide(L)'
;MINQDKIREAIQLLLEGIGEDVNREGLIDTPDRIARMYEEICGGMEEDAGKHLAKTFHVDSDEMVMEKDITFYSTCEHHMLPFFGKVHIAYIPDGKVVGLSKLARTVEVFARRLQIQEQMTGQIADAIMTHMEPKGVMVMVEAEHMCMTMRGIKKPGSQTVTLARRGDFETNPALEDRFFRMLGK
;
A
#
# COMPACT_ATOMS: atom_id res chain seq x y z
N MET A 1 5.77 3.50 -18.04
CA MET A 1 7.21 3.19 -17.85
C MET A 1 7.92 4.40 -17.25
N ILE A 2 8.63 4.22 -16.16
CA ILE A 2 9.36 5.28 -15.45
C ILE A 2 10.53 5.74 -16.33
N ASN A 3 10.69 7.05 -16.50
CA ASN A 3 11.77 7.63 -17.29
C ASN A 3 12.92 8.05 -16.36
N GLN A 4 13.94 7.18 -16.25
CA GLN A 4 15.08 7.41 -15.37
C GLN A 4 15.88 8.66 -15.73
N ASP A 5 16.02 8.99 -17.04
CA ASP A 5 16.79 10.16 -17.48
C ASP A 5 16.15 11.45 -16.98
N LYS A 6 14.81 11.57 -17.10
CA LYS A 6 14.10 12.71 -16.55
C LYS A 6 14.21 12.82 -15.03
N ILE A 7 14.24 11.69 -14.32
CA ILE A 7 14.43 11.70 -12.87
C ILE A 7 15.84 12.19 -12.53
N ARG A 8 16.89 11.73 -13.24
CA ARG A 8 18.26 12.20 -13.04
C ARG A 8 18.37 13.72 -13.19
N GLU A 9 17.84 14.26 -14.28
CA GLU A 9 17.80 15.70 -14.52
C GLU A 9 17.08 16.47 -13.41
N ALA A 10 15.91 16.00 -12.99
CA ALA A 10 15.11 16.61 -11.92
C ALA A 10 15.87 16.61 -10.59
N ILE A 11 16.55 15.52 -10.24
CA ILE A 11 17.33 15.42 -9.00
C ILE A 11 18.56 16.32 -9.03
N GLN A 12 19.22 16.47 -10.17
CA GLN A 12 20.33 17.42 -10.31
C GLN A 12 19.85 18.85 -10.05
N LEU A 13 18.74 19.27 -10.70
CA LEU A 13 18.12 20.57 -10.47
C LEU A 13 17.67 20.77 -9.01
N LEU A 14 17.17 19.74 -8.37
CA LEU A 14 16.78 19.79 -6.95
C LEU A 14 18.00 20.04 -6.07
N LEU A 15 19.10 19.33 -6.28
CA LEU A 15 20.35 19.48 -5.53
C LEU A 15 20.91 20.91 -5.68
N GLU A 16 20.93 21.43 -6.91
CA GLU A 16 21.32 22.82 -7.20
C GLU A 16 20.38 23.82 -6.51
N GLY A 17 19.07 23.56 -6.57
CA GLY A 17 18.02 24.42 -5.99
C GLY A 17 18.08 24.54 -4.46
N ILE A 18 18.55 23.50 -3.76
CA ILE A 18 18.77 23.53 -2.30
C ILE A 18 20.17 24.08 -1.94
N GLY A 19 21.01 24.41 -2.92
CA GLY A 19 22.33 25.00 -2.73
C GLY A 19 23.47 24.01 -2.50
N GLU A 20 23.31 22.75 -2.90
CA GLU A 20 24.34 21.71 -2.78
C GLU A 20 25.33 21.74 -3.97
N ASP A 21 26.58 21.34 -3.71
CA ASP A 21 27.57 21.07 -4.77
C ASP A 21 27.32 19.66 -5.34
N VAL A 22 26.72 19.60 -6.51
CA VAL A 22 26.38 18.35 -7.20
C VAL A 22 27.60 17.50 -7.57
N ASN A 23 28.81 18.09 -7.62
CA ASN A 23 30.05 17.43 -8.00
C ASN A 23 30.80 16.86 -6.77
N ARG A 24 30.38 17.14 -5.56
CA ARG A 24 31.04 16.56 -4.38
C ARG A 24 30.86 15.04 -4.32
N GLU A 25 31.87 14.33 -3.82
CA GLU A 25 31.98 12.87 -3.83
C GLU A 25 30.69 12.15 -3.35
N GLY A 26 30.03 12.66 -2.30
CA GLY A 26 28.82 12.06 -1.76
C GLY A 26 27.56 12.24 -2.62
N LEU A 27 27.53 13.17 -3.58
CA LEU A 27 26.37 13.49 -4.40
C LEU A 27 26.48 13.14 -5.87
N ILE A 28 27.68 12.88 -6.38
CA ILE A 28 27.93 12.63 -7.82
C ILE A 28 27.06 11.48 -8.37
N ASP A 29 26.82 10.44 -7.58
CA ASP A 29 25.99 9.30 -7.98
C ASP A 29 24.51 9.42 -7.52
N THR A 30 24.14 10.48 -6.80
CA THR A 30 22.81 10.60 -6.20
C THR A 30 21.68 10.61 -7.24
N PRO A 31 21.80 11.31 -8.39
CA PRO A 31 20.76 11.26 -9.42
C PRO A 31 20.48 9.83 -9.93
N ASP A 32 21.52 9.04 -10.15
CA ASP A 32 21.38 7.64 -10.59
C ASP A 32 20.78 6.74 -9.51
N ARG A 33 21.18 6.91 -8.26
CA ARG A 33 20.64 6.14 -7.13
C ARG A 33 19.16 6.42 -6.93
N ILE A 34 18.75 7.68 -7.01
CA ILE A 34 17.36 8.09 -6.87
C ILE A 34 16.52 7.61 -8.07
N ALA A 35 17.05 7.67 -9.29
CA ALA A 35 16.34 7.17 -10.47
C ALA A 35 15.99 5.67 -10.34
N ARG A 36 16.95 4.84 -9.91
CA ARG A 36 16.71 3.42 -9.62
C ARG A 36 15.76 3.20 -8.45
N MET A 37 15.88 4.00 -7.39
CA MET A 37 14.98 3.93 -6.24
C MET A 37 13.52 4.19 -6.66
N TYR A 38 13.27 5.21 -7.50
CA TYR A 38 11.91 5.49 -7.97
C TYR A 38 11.36 4.40 -8.89
N GLU A 39 12.20 3.71 -9.65
CA GLU A 39 11.76 2.53 -10.42
C GLU A 39 11.27 1.42 -9.50
N GLU A 40 11.92 1.23 -8.35
CA GLU A 40 11.50 0.27 -7.34
C GLU A 40 10.23 0.73 -6.61
N ILE A 41 10.26 1.91 -5.96
CA ILE A 41 9.16 2.34 -5.06
C ILE A 41 7.89 2.80 -5.80
N CYS A 42 7.97 3.02 -7.11
CA CYS A 42 6.81 3.32 -7.97
C CYS A 42 6.48 2.18 -8.96
N GLY A 43 7.11 1.01 -8.83
CA GLY A 43 6.92 -0.13 -9.74
C GLY A 43 5.49 -0.68 -9.75
N GLY A 44 4.73 -0.50 -8.68
CA GLY A 44 3.32 -0.90 -8.60
C GLY A 44 2.39 -0.19 -9.59
N MET A 45 2.83 0.95 -10.18
CA MET A 45 2.06 1.64 -11.22
C MET A 45 1.90 0.83 -12.52
N GLU A 46 2.83 -0.08 -12.77
CA GLU A 46 2.83 -0.93 -13.96
C GLU A 46 2.30 -2.35 -13.68
N GLU A 47 1.97 -2.64 -12.43
CA GLU A 47 1.45 -3.94 -12.01
C GLU A 47 -0.08 -3.96 -11.98
N ASP A 48 -0.63 -5.16 -12.22
CA ASP A 48 -2.07 -5.45 -12.17
C ASP A 48 -2.36 -6.44 -11.03
N ALA A 49 -3.12 -6.01 -10.04
CA ALA A 49 -3.54 -6.83 -8.91
C ALA A 49 -4.32 -8.08 -9.35
N GLY A 50 -5.07 -7.99 -10.45
CA GLY A 50 -5.83 -9.10 -11.01
C GLY A 50 -4.95 -10.30 -11.37
N LYS A 51 -3.73 -10.07 -11.86
CA LYS A 51 -2.76 -11.13 -12.16
C LYS A 51 -2.34 -11.93 -10.91
N HIS A 52 -2.28 -11.27 -9.76
CA HIS A 52 -1.98 -11.93 -8.49
C HIS A 52 -3.18 -12.69 -7.96
N LEU A 53 -4.37 -12.13 -8.06
CA LEU A 53 -5.61 -12.66 -7.48
C LEU A 53 -6.29 -13.73 -8.35
N ALA A 54 -5.91 -13.88 -9.62
CA ALA A 54 -6.50 -14.83 -10.57
C ALA A 54 -6.30 -16.31 -10.16
N LYS A 55 -5.25 -16.64 -9.42
CA LYS A 55 -4.99 -18.01 -9.01
C LYS A 55 -5.65 -18.33 -7.68
N THR A 56 -6.80 -18.96 -7.76
CA THR A 56 -7.62 -19.37 -6.61
C THR A 56 -7.62 -20.91 -6.43
N PHE A 57 -8.09 -21.36 -5.27
CA PHE A 57 -8.30 -22.75 -4.90
C PHE A 57 -9.72 -22.91 -4.40
N HIS A 58 -10.36 -24.03 -4.74
CA HIS A 58 -11.70 -24.35 -4.25
C HIS A 58 -11.69 -24.59 -2.73
N VAL A 59 -12.73 -24.14 -2.04
CA VAL A 59 -12.98 -24.39 -0.62
C VAL A 59 -14.49 -24.49 -0.38
N ASP A 60 -14.90 -25.45 0.45
CA ASP A 60 -16.29 -25.64 0.83
C ASP A 60 -16.70 -24.84 2.11
N SER A 61 -15.88 -23.88 2.51
CA SER A 61 -16.09 -23.07 3.71
C SER A 61 -16.35 -21.60 3.35
N ASP A 62 -17.26 -20.97 4.07
CA ASP A 62 -17.52 -19.53 4.05
C ASP A 62 -17.02 -18.82 5.34
N GLU A 63 -16.15 -19.49 6.09
CA GLU A 63 -15.52 -18.89 7.26
C GLU A 63 -14.56 -17.75 6.87
N MET A 64 -14.59 -16.69 7.66
CA MET A 64 -13.72 -15.52 7.45
C MET A 64 -12.25 -15.93 7.40
N VAL A 65 -11.57 -15.57 6.33
CA VAL A 65 -10.11 -15.66 6.20
C VAL A 65 -9.52 -14.30 6.50
N MET A 66 -8.51 -14.26 7.37
CA MET A 66 -7.80 -13.02 7.71
C MET A 66 -6.29 -13.19 7.51
N GLU A 67 -5.69 -12.25 6.79
CA GLU A 67 -4.25 -12.02 6.74
C GLU A 67 -3.96 -10.70 7.43
N LYS A 68 -3.15 -10.71 8.49
CA LYS A 68 -2.87 -9.52 9.30
C LYS A 68 -1.38 -9.20 9.35
N ASP A 69 -1.08 -7.98 9.74
CA ASP A 69 0.29 -7.48 9.92
C ASP A 69 1.13 -7.46 8.62
N ILE A 70 0.49 -7.34 7.46
CA ILE A 70 1.18 -7.18 6.18
C ILE A 70 1.91 -5.83 6.22
N THR A 71 3.22 -5.86 6.33
CA THR A 71 4.05 -4.64 6.31
C THR A 71 4.06 -4.04 4.92
N PHE A 72 3.93 -2.72 4.84
CA PHE A 72 4.03 -1.98 3.59
C PHE A 72 4.83 -0.69 3.77
N TYR A 73 5.39 -0.21 2.66
CA TYR A 73 5.97 1.11 2.50
C TYR A 73 5.36 1.78 1.28
N SER A 74 4.98 3.04 1.43
CA SER A 74 4.40 3.83 0.34
C SER A 74 4.93 5.27 0.36
N THR A 75 4.62 6.03 -0.67
CA THR A 75 5.05 7.41 -0.81
C THR A 75 3.84 8.34 -0.86
N CYS A 76 3.75 9.25 0.12
CA CYS A 76 2.69 10.26 0.17
C CYS A 76 2.75 11.16 -1.07
N GLU A 77 1.67 11.26 -1.85
CA GLU A 77 1.64 12.06 -3.08
C GLU A 77 1.78 13.56 -2.85
N HIS A 78 1.42 14.07 -1.64
CA HIS A 78 1.49 15.50 -1.35
C HIS A 78 2.91 16.03 -1.12
N HIS A 79 3.81 15.20 -0.60
CA HIS A 79 5.15 15.64 -0.19
C HIS A 79 6.27 14.72 -0.67
N MET A 80 5.93 13.61 -1.35
CA MET A 80 6.88 12.57 -1.77
C MET A 80 7.72 12.01 -0.60
N LEU A 81 7.17 12.05 0.61
CA LEU A 81 7.78 11.46 1.81
C LEU A 81 7.13 10.11 2.10
N PRO A 82 7.87 9.16 2.72
CA PRO A 82 7.34 7.85 3.04
C PRO A 82 6.18 7.92 4.05
N PHE A 83 5.23 6.99 3.90
CA PHE A 83 4.39 6.51 4.97
C PHE A 83 4.42 4.98 4.96
N PHE A 84 4.35 4.37 6.12
CA PHE A 84 4.55 2.93 6.26
C PHE A 84 3.80 2.41 7.47
N GLY A 85 3.52 1.11 7.45
CA GLY A 85 2.75 0.51 8.53
C GLY A 85 2.31 -0.91 8.25
N LYS A 86 1.07 -1.20 8.61
CA LYS A 86 0.45 -2.52 8.51
C LYS A 86 -0.87 -2.47 7.75
N VAL A 87 -1.08 -3.46 6.92
CA VAL A 87 -2.38 -3.73 6.30
C VAL A 87 -2.92 -5.03 6.87
N HIS A 88 -4.21 -5.03 7.18
CA HIS A 88 -4.97 -6.18 7.64
C HIS A 88 -6.13 -6.39 6.67
N ILE A 89 -6.25 -7.59 6.14
CA ILE A 89 -7.25 -7.95 5.14
C ILE A 89 -8.06 -9.13 5.66
N ALA A 90 -9.38 -8.98 5.68
CA ALA A 90 -10.28 -10.12 5.88
C ALA A 90 -11.24 -10.23 4.71
N TYR A 91 -11.61 -11.46 4.34
CA TYR A 91 -12.65 -11.71 3.36
C TYR A 91 -13.47 -12.94 3.72
N ILE A 92 -14.71 -13.00 3.23
CA ILE A 92 -15.60 -14.15 3.34
C ILE A 92 -15.56 -14.87 1.98
N PRO A 93 -15.01 -16.07 1.90
CA PRO A 93 -14.96 -16.83 0.66
C PRO A 93 -16.35 -17.08 0.06
N ASP A 94 -16.42 -17.15 -1.26
CA ASP A 94 -17.54 -17.69 -2.02
C ASP A 94 -17.04 -18.85 -2.90
N GLY A 95 -16.88 -20.01 -2.27
CA GLY A 95 -16.39 -21.24 -2.93
C GLY A 95 -14.91 -21.23 -3.33
N LYS A 96 -14.17 -20.15 -3.14
CA LYS A 96 -12.76 -20.04 -3.51
C LYS A 96 -11.94 -19.18 -2.55
N VAL A 97 -10.68 -19.56 -2.37
CA VAL A 97 -9.67 -18.79 -1.61
C VAL A 97 -8.45 -18.52 -2.48
N VAL A 98 -7.67 -17.51 -2.12
CA VAL A 98 -6.41 -17.16 -2.77
C VAL A 98 -5.22 -17.54 -1.88
N GLY A 99 -4.05 -17.78 -2.49
CA GLY A 99 -2.84 -17.97 -1.71
C GLY A 99 -2.46 -16.72 -0.93
N LEU A 100 -2.13 -16.85 0.36
CA LEU A 100 -1.88 -15.72 1.29
C LEU A 100 -0.87 -14.70 0.73
N SER A 101 0.21 -15.18 0.09
CA SER A 101 1.21 -14.31 -0.55
C SER A 101 0.63 -13.42 -1.66
N LYS A 102 -0.55 -13.73 -2.20
CA LYS A 102 -1.20 -12.94 -3.25
C LYS A 102 -1.88 -11.70 -2.68
N LEU A 103 -2.39 -11.80 -1.45
CA LEU A 103 -2.90 -10.65 -0.71
C LEU A 103 -1.77 -9.63 -0.43
N ALA A 104 -0.62 -10.11 0.05
CA ALA A 104 0.55 -9.25 0.26
C ALA A 104 1.02 -8.59 -1.05
N ARG A 105 1.05 -9.33 -2.17
CA ARG A 105 1.39 -8.77 -3.48
C ARG A 105 0.37 -7.72 -3.95
N THR A 106 -0.91 -7.92 -3.66
CA THR A 106 -1.94 -6.92 -3.96
C THR A 106 -1.71 -5.63 -3.18
N VAL A 107 -1.30 -5.73 -1.92
CA VAL A 107 -0.88 -4.56 -1.13
C VAL A 107 0.27 -3.83 -1.81
N GLU A 108 1.33 -4.54 -2.24
CA GLU A 108 2.49 -3.96 -2.93
C GLU A 108 2.10 -3.23 -4.23
N VAL A 109 1.19 -3.78 -5.04
CA VAL A 109 0.69 -3.12 -6.26
C VAL A 109 0.16 -1.72 -5.97
N PHE A 110 -0.55 -1.53 -4.88
CA PHE A 110 -1.14 -0.25 -4.52
C PHE A 110 -0.24 0.61 -3.62
N ALA A 111 0.65 0.02 -2.83
CA ALA A 111 1.58 0.74 -1.98
C ALA A 111 2.75 1.35 -2.79
N ARG A 112 3.26 0.64 -3.80
CA ARG A 112 4.42 1.07 -4.58
C ARG A 112 4.05 2.06 -5.70
N ARG A 113 3.49 3.20 -5.29
CA ARG A 113 3.14 4.35 -6.13
C ARG A 113 2.99 5.60 -5.27
N LEU A 114 2.81 6.76 -5.88
CA LEU A 114 2.39 7.93 -5.11
C LEU A 114 0.95 7.72 -4.65
N GLN A 115 0.67 7.87 -3.33
CA GLN A 115 -0.58 7.45 -2.73
C GLN A 115 -1.13 8.42 -1.68
N ILE A 116 -2.44 8.29 -1.48
CA ILE A 116 -3.16 8.72 -0.27
C ILE A 116 -3.63 7.43 0.43
N GLN A 117 -3.43 7.33 1.74
CA GLN A 117 -3.76 6.12 2.50
C GLN A 117 -5.21 5.69 2.34
N GLU A 118 -6.16 6.63 2.36
CA GLU A 118 -7.59 6.38 2.20
C GLU A 118 -7.91 5.74 0.84
N GLN A 119 -7.29 6.25 -0.22
CA GLN A 119 -7.45 5.68 -1.57
C GLN A 119 -6.82 4.28 -1.67
N MET A 120 -5.61 4.11 -1.15
CA MET A 120 -4.92 2.81 -1.14
C MET A 120 -5.77 1.75 -0.43
N THR A 121 -6.35 2.08 0.72
CA THR A 121 -7.22 1.18 1.49
C THR A 121 -8.42 0.73 0.67
N GLY A 122 -9.09 1.67 0.00
CA GLY A 122 -10.23 1.39 -0.89
C GLY A 122 -9.81 0.55 -2.11
N GLN A 123 -8.73 0.92 -2.77
CA GLN A 123 -8.23 0.22 -3.98
C GLN A 123 -7.87 -1.25 -3.70
N ILE A 124 -7.28 -1.55 -2.53
CA ILE A 124 -7.00 -2.93 -2.12
C ILE A 124 -8.29 -3.72 -1.97
N ALA A 125 -9.30 -3.15 -1.27
CA ALA A 125 -10.60 -3.80 -1.08
C ALA A 125 -11.32 -4.02 -2.43
N ASP A 126 -11.33 -3.02 -3.30
CA ASP A 126 -11.97 -3.09 -4.62
C ASP A 126 -11.32 -4.14 -5.53
N ALA A 127 -9.99 -4.23 -5.53
CA ALA A 127 -9.27 -5.24 -6.29
C ALA A 127 -9.63 -6.66 -5.85
N ILE A 128 -9.70 -6.90 -4.53
CA ILE A 128 -10.06 -8.21 -3.98
C ILE A 128 -11.52 -8.55 -4.35
N MET A 129 -12.46 -7.61 -4.18
CA MET A 129 -13.85 -7.80 -4.59
C MET A 129 -13.97 -8.13 -6.08
N THR A 130 -13.27 -7.36 -6.93
CA THR A 130 -13.40 -7.49 -8.40
C THR A 130 -12.81 -8.80 -8.92
N HIS A 131 -11.67 -9.25 -8.40
CA HIS A 131 -10.92 -10.36 -8.99
C HIS A 131 -11.13 -11.70 -8.27
N MET A 132 -11.56 -11.69 -7.02
CA MET A 132 -11.85 -12.90 -6.26
C MET A 132 -13.36 -13.14 -6.09
N GLU A 133 -14.18 -12.10 -6.21
CA GLU A 133 -15.64 -12.15 -6.01
C GLU A 133 -16.03 -12.85 -4.69
N PRO A 134 -15.43 -12.48 -3.54
CA PRO A 134 -15.86 -13.01 -2.26
C PRO A 134 -17.21 -12.42 -1.86
N LYS A 135 -17.89 -12.98 -0.84
CA LYS A 135 -19.14 -12.43 -0.29
C LYS A 135 -18.91 -11.03 0.33
N GLY A 136 -17.71 -10.79 0.86
CA GLY A 136 -17.33 -9.49 1.41
C GLY A 136 -15.86 -9.38 1.71
N VAL A 137 -15.37 -8.14 1.81
CA VAL A 137 -13.98 -7.80 2.13
C VAL A 137 -13.95 -6.65 3.13
N MET A 138 -13.04 -6.74 4.09
CA MET A 138 -12.66 -5.63 4.96
C MET A 138 -11.16 -5.46 4.95
N VAL A 139 -10.71 -4.22 4.72
CA VAL A 139 -9.30 -3.82 4.74
C VAL A 139 -9.11 -2.73 5.77
N MET A 140 -8.13 -2.89 6.65
CA MET A 140 -7.68 -1.86 7.59
C MET A 140 -6.22 -1.57 7.36
N VAL A 141 -5.87 -0.29 7.32
CA VAL A 141 -4.49 0.18 7.19
C VAL A 141 -4.16 1.07 8.39
N GLU A 142 -3.05 0.78 9.05
CA GLU A 142 -2.49 1.59 10.14
C GLU A 142 -1.10 2.05 9.72
N ALA A 143 -0.86 3.36 9.68
CA ALA A 143 0.42 3.90 9.20
C ALA A 143 0.89 5.15 9.93
N GLU A 144 2.20 5.28 10.01
CA GLU A 144 2.90 6.51 10.38
C GLU A 144 3.31 7.25 9.10
N HIS A 145 3.10 8.58 9.10
CA HIS A 145 3.38 9.45 7.95
C HIS A 145 4.55 10.38 8.24
N MET A 146 5.66 10.23 7.49
CA MET A 146 6.83 11.09 7.67
C MET A 146 6.53 12.56 7.38
N CYS A 147 5.56 12.86 6.54
CA CYS A 147 5.12 14.25 6.29
C CYS A 147 4.50 14.91 7.53
N MET A 148 4.02 14.13 8.51
CA MET A 148 3.50 14.62 9.79
C MET A 148 4.54 14.54 10.91
N THR A 149 5.46 13.59 10.87
CA THR A 149 6.38 13.32 11.98
C THR A 149 7.66 14.15 11.90
N MET A 150 8.33 14.19 10.73
CA MET A 150 9.65 14.81 10.59
C MET A 150 9.63 16.31 10.26
N ARG A 151 8.52 16.83 9.78
CA ARG A 151 8.37 18.23 9.35
C ARG A 151 6.95 18.73 9.63
N GLY A 152 6.67 20.02 9.34
CA GLY A 152 5.35 20.64 9.53
C GLY A 152 4.92 20.59 10.99
N ILE A 153 3.86 19.86 11.29
CA ILE A 153 3.27 19.77 12.64
C ILE A 153 4.11 18.97 13.63
N LYS A 154 5.05 18.14 13.18
CA LYS A 154 6.02 17.39 14.00
C LYS A 154 5.35 16.58 15.12
N LYS A 155 4.53 15.59 14.74
CA LYS A 155 3.84 14.67 15.68
C LYS A 155 4.33 13.23 15.52
N PRO A 156 5.54 12.91 16.03
CA PRO A 156 6.03 11.53 15.99
C PRO A 156 5.12 10.61 16.81
N GLY A 157 4.96 9.36 16.36
CA GLY A 157 4.13 8.36 17.00
C GLY A 157 2.63 8.50 16.74
N SER A 158 2.18 9.53 16.00
CA SER A 158 0.80 9.57 15.54
C SER A 158 0.58 8.56 14.43
N GLN A 159 -0.49 7.79 14.51
CA GLN A 159 -0.89 6.82 13.48
C GLN A 159 -2.21 7.22 12.84
N THR A 160 -2.29 7.06 11.53
CA THR A 160 -3.53 7.16 10.78
C THR A 160 -4.09 5.77 10.57
N VAL A 161 -5.38 5.59 10.90
CA VAL A 161 -6.10 4.32 10.67
C VAL A 161 -7.19 4.57 9.66
N THR A 162 -7.23 3.75 8.60
CA THR A 162 -8.26 3.79 7.57
C THR A 162 -8.89 2.42 7.38
N LEU A 163 -10.19 2.41 7.06
CA LEU A 163 -11.00 1.21 6.86
C LEU A 163 -11.71 1.28 5.52
N ALA A 164 -11.79 0.14 4.83
CA ALA A 164 -12.64 -0.06 3.67
C ALA A 164 -13.44 -1.35 3.84
N ARG A 165 -14.75 -1.27 3.62
CA ARG A 165 -15.68 -2.40 3.67
C ARG A 165 -16.34 -2.58 2.32
N ARG A 166 -16.58 -3.84 1.91
CA ARG A 166 -17.31 -4.19 0.70
C ARG A 166 -18.16 -5.43 0.93
N GLY A 167 -19.28 -5.53 0.22
CA GLY A 167 -20.19 -6.67 0.31
C GLY A 167 -20.75 -6.85 1.71
N ASP A 168 -20.73 -8.08 2.24
CA ASP A 168 -21.33 -8.43 3.53
C ASP A 168 -20.82 -7.60 4.71
N PHE A 169 -19.59 -7.09 4.66
CA PHE A 169 -19.07 -6.21 5.71
C PHE A 169 -19.74 -4.82 5.75
N GLU A 170 -20.44 -4.41 4.71
CA GLU A 170 -21.19 -3.14 4.69
C GLU A 170 -22.54 -3.28 5.39
N THR A 171 -23.11 -4.48 5.42
CA THR A 171 -24.49 -4.73 5.88
C THR A 171 -24.58 -5.54 7.15
N ASN A 172 -23.50 -6.23 7.57
CA ASN A 172 -23.47 -7.12 8.72
C ASN A 172 -22.45 -6.67 9.78
N PRO A 173 -22.86 -5.90 10.80
CA PRO A 173 -21.96 -5.41 11.85
C PRO A 173 -21.24 -6.54 12.64
N ALA A 174 -21.84 -7.73 12.72
CA ALA A 174 -21.22 -8.87 13.42
C ALA A 174 -19.92 -9.34 12.74
N LEU A 175 -19.79 -9.14 11.44
CA LEU A 175 -18.56 -9.44 10.71
C LEU A 175 -17.46 -8.43 11.05
N GLU A 176 -17.79 -7.15 11.21
CA GLU A 176 -16.86 -6.12 11.67
C GLU A 176 -16.38 -6.40 13.10
N ASP A 177 -17.29 -6.75 14.02
CA ASP A 177 -16.91 -7.17 15.38
C ASP A 177 -16.01 -8.40 15.38
N ARG A 178 -16.27 -9.36 14.49
CA ARG A 178 -15.44 -10.56 14.35
C ARG A 178 -14.05 -10.20 13.81
N PHE A 179 -13.95 -9.29 12.84
CA PHE A 179 -12.70 -8.77 12.32
C PHE A 179 -11.83 -8.18 13.44
N PHE A 180 -12.37 -7.27 14.26
CA PHE A 180 -11.61 -6.66 15.34
C PHE A 180 -11.20 -7.66 16.42
N ARG A 181 -12.05 -8.62 16.77
CA ARG A 181 -11.66 -9.71 17.70
C ARG A 181 -10.52 -10.57 17.17
N MET A 182 -10.52 -10.94 15.87
CA MET A 182 -9.44 -11.71 15.25
C MET A 182 -8.15 -10.90 15.15
N LEU A 183 -8.27 -9.59 15.00
CA LEU A 183 -7.13 -8.66 15.01
C LEU A 183 -6.51 -8.53 16.41
N GLY A 184 -7.29 -8.78 17.46
CA GLY A 184 -6.88 -8.64 18.86
C GLY A 184 -7.14 -7.24 19.42
N LYS A 185 -8.12 -6.56 18.87
CA LYS A 185 -8.56 -5.21 19.28
C LYS A 185 -9.98 -5.22 19.80
#